data_a62f37e5b2affb1372ba0ec88b46e058
#
_entry.id   a62f37e5b2affb1372ba0ec88b46e058
#
_cell.length_a   1.000
_cell.length_b   1.000
_cell.length_c   1.000
_cell.angle_alpha   90.00
_cell.angle_beta   90.00
_cell.angle_gamma   90.00
#
_symmetry.space_group_name_H-M   'P 1'
#
loop_
_entity.id
_entity.type
_entity.pdbx_description
1 polymer ?
#
loop_
_entity_poly.entity_id
_entity_poly.type
_entity_poly.pdbx_seq_one_letter_code
_entity_poly.pdbx_strand_id
1 'polypeptide(L)'
;MPKRKLDPLPSAAFHILLSLAGEDRHGYGIMQQVAEQTGGRMRLGPGTLYSSLQSLLEEGLIEEVEARADQKFGDDRRRYYRLTTAGRQLARAEADRLADLLRVARAKKIFRGDYV
;
A
#
# COMPACT_ATOMS: atom_id res chain seq x y z
N MET A 1 25.26 2.04 -7.91
CA MET A 1 23.90 1.57 -8.20
C MET A 1 22.91 2.70 -8.10
N PRO A 2 22.11 2.88 -9.13
CA PRO A 2 21.08 3.89 -9.00
C PRO A 2 20.05 3.48 -7.96
N LYS A 3 19.61 4.44 -7.19
CA LYS A 3 18.58 4.20 -6.23
C LYS A 3 17.25 4.00 -6.92
N ARG A 4 16.42 3.16 -6.36
CA ARG A 4 15.04 3.06 -6.76
C ARG A 4 14.36 4.39 -6.47
N LYS A 5 13.46 4.83 -7.36
CA LYS A 5 12.71 6.06 -7.16
C LYS A 5 11.97 6.08 -5.83
N LEU A 6 11.54 4.90 -5.38
CA LEU A 6 10.76 4.76 -4.15
C LEU A 6 11.59 4.18 -3.00
N ASP A 7 12.84 4.55 -2.92
CA ASP A 7 13.73 4.08 -1.85
C ASP A 7 14.26 5.29 -1.10
N PRO A 8 13.93 5.49 0.17
CA PRO A 8 13.04 4.63 0.95
C PRO A 8 11.59 4.72 0.50
N LEU A 9 10.82 3.70 0.80
CA LEU A 9 9.44 3.63 0.36
C LEU A 9 8.61 4.70 1.06
N PRO A 10 7.93 5.58 0.32
CA PRO A 10 7.07 6.58 0.95
C PRO A 10 5.91 5.93 1.69
N SER A 11 5.45 6.61 2.72
CA SER A 11 4.37 6.10 3.56
C SER A 11 3.10 5.79 2.76
N ALA A 12 2.69 6.71 1.88
CA ALA A 12 1.49 6.49 1.07
C ALA A 12 1.65 5.24 0.20
N ALA A 13 2.83 5.06 -0.41
CA ALA A 13 3.08 3.90 -1.26
C ALA A 13 2.99 2.60 -0.47
N PHE A 14 3.56 2.58 0.72
CA PHE A 14 3.49 1.38 1.55
C PHE A 14 2.05 1.02 1.90
N HIS A 15 1.24 2.02 2.26
CA HIS A 15 -0.16 1.77 2.59
C HIS A 15 -0.95 1.27 1.38
N ILE A 16 -0.63 1.77 0.19
CA ILE A 16 -1.28 1.29 -1.03
C ILE A 16 -0.91 -0.17 -1.28
N LEU A 17 0.38 -0.52 -1.14
CA LEU A 17 0.80 -1.90 -1.31
C LEU A 17 0.09 -2.81 -0.32
N LEU A 18 -0.01 -2.39 0.94
CA LEU A 18 -0.74 -3.17 1.95
C LEU A 18 -2.21 -3.35 1.56
N SER A 19 -2.84 -2.31 1.03
CA SER A 19 -4.24 -2.40 0.67
C SER A 19 -4.50 -3.42 -0.43
N LEU A 20 -3.48 -3.70 -1.24
CA LEU A 20 -3.59 -4.64 -2.34
C LEU A 20 -3.10 -6.04 -1.99
N ALA A 21 -2.61 -6.24 -0.78
CA ALA A 21 -2.05 -7.54 -0.40
C ALA A 21 -3.11 -8.63 -0.30
N GLY A 22 -4.34 -8.28 0.00
CA GLY A 22 -5.41 -9.25 0.16
C GLY A 22 -6.27 -9.46 -1.07
N GLU A 23 -6.40 -8.43 -1.89
CA GLU A 23 -7.25 -8.52 -3.07
C GLU A 23 -7.00 -7.36 -4.02
N ASP A 24 -7.42 -7.55 -5.26
CA ASP A 24 -7.36 -6.49 -6.27
C ASP A 24 -8.37 -5.41 -5.91
N ARG A 25 -8.04 -4.14 -6.17
CA ARG A 25 -8.93 -3.03 -5.86
C ARG A 25 -8.82 -1.95 -6.91
N HIS A 26 -9.92 -1.23 -7.13
CA HIS A 26 -9.88 0.00 -7.93
C HIS A 26 -9.44 1.16 -7.03
N GLY A 27 -9.19 2.31 -7.64
CA GLY A 27 -8.64 3.45 -6.90
C GLY A 27 -9.46 3.86 -5.67
N TYR A 28 -10.78 3.95 -5.84
CA TYR A 28 -11.63 4.33 -4.71
C TYR A 28 -11.56 3.29 -3.58
N GLY A 29 -11.53 2.01 -3.96
CA GLY A 29 -11.39 0.94 -2.98
C GLY A 29 -10.07 1.00 -2.24
N ILE A 30 -9.00 1.40 -2.92
CA ILE A 30 -7.70 1.59 -2.28
C ILE A 30 -7.81 2.71 -1.23
N MET A 31 -8.42 3.84 -1.60
CA MET A 31 -8.59 4.95 -0.65
C MET A 31 -9.36 4.52 0.58
N GLN A 32 -10.44 3.76 0.38
CA GLN A 32 -11.24 3.27 1.49
C GLN A 32 -10.45 2.33 2.38
N GLN A 33 -9.71 1.40 1.77
CA GLN A 33 -8.93 0.43 2.53
C GLN A 33 -7.81 1.09 3.32
N VAL A 34 -7.14 2.07 2.73
CA VAL A 34 -6.09 2.79 3.44
C VAL A 34 -6.65 3.52 4.65
N ALA A 35 -7.82 4.14 4.50
CA ALA A 35 -8.47 4.77 5.63
C ALA A 35 -8.81 3.74 6.72
N GLU A 36 -9.34 2.59 6.33
CA GLU A 36 -9.69 1.54 7.29
C GLU A 36 -8.49 0.99 8.02
N GLN A 37 -7.43 0.66 7.30
CA GLN A 37 -6.27 0.02 7.92
C GLN A 37 -5.47 0.98 8.80
N THR A 38 -5.74 2.28 8.71
CA THR A 38 -5.08 3.27 9.55
C THR A 38 -6.03 3.86 10.60
N GLY A 39 -7.23 3.31 10.72
CA GLY A 39 -8.21 3.87 11.66
C GLY A 39 -8.59 5.30 11.33
N GLY A 40 -8.56 5.65 10.06
CA GLY A 40 -8.89 6.98 9.58
C GLY A 40 -7.74 7.98 9.68
N ARG A 41 -6.57 7.54 10.14
CA ARG A 41 -5.44 8.46 10.31
C ARG A 41 -4.80 8.86 9.00
N MET A 42 -4.90 8.03 7.98
CA MET A 42 -4.42 8.39 6.66
C MET A 42 -5.57 8.33 5.67
N ARG A 43 -5.80 9.44 5.01
CA ARG A 43 -6.81 9.54 3.97
C ARG A 43 -6.16 10.11 2.73
N LEU A 44 -6.07 9.29 1.70
CA LEU A 44 -5.45 9.71 0.46
C LEU A 44 -6.44 10.50 -0.38
N GLY A 45 -6.03 11.68 -0.81
CA GLY A 45 -6.80 12.42 -1.80
C GLY A 45 -6.52 11.84 -3.18
N PRO A 46 -7.35 12.19 -4.18
CA PRO A 46 -7.18 11.66 -5.53
C PRO A 46 -5.81 11.97 -6.13
N GLY A 47 -5.30 13.18 -5.91
CA GLY A 47 -3.99 13.54 -6.44
C GLY A 47 -2.88 12.67 -5.92
N THR A 48 -2.81 12.51 -4.59
CA THR A 48 -1.79 11.68 -3.98
C THR A 48 -1.96 10.22 -4.40
N LEU A 49 -3.20 9.75 -4.45
CA LEU A 49 -3.46 8.37 -4.85
C LEU A 49 -2.93 8.10 -6.26
N TYR A 50 -3.36 8.90 -7.23
CA TYR A 50 -3.01 8.61 -8.62
C TYR A 50 -1.55 8.86 -8.93
N SER A 51 -0.94 9.84 -8.28
CA SER A 51 0.49 10.06 -8.37
C SER A 51 1.27 8.86 -7.83
N SER A 52 0.84 8.33 -6.69
CA SER A 52 1.47 7.15 -6.10
C SER A 52 1.27 5.91 -6.96
N LEU A 53 0.05 5.72 -7.50
CA LEU A 53 -0.21 4.58 -8.38
C LEU A 53 0.67 4.64 -9.62
N GLN A 54 0.85 5.83 -10.19
CA GLN A 54 1.71 6.01 -11.35
C GLN A 54 3.14 5.57 -11.04
N SER A 55 3.67 6.02 -9.91
CA SER A 55 5.03 5.64 -9.50
C SER A 55 5.15 4.14 -9.28
N LEU A 56 4.16 3.54 -8.63
CA LEU A 56 4.17 2.10 -8.36
C LEU A 56 4.08 1.29 -9.64
N LEU A 57 3.29 1.75 -10.62
CA LEU A 57 3.22 1.09 -11.92
C LEU A 57 4.55 1.18 -12.65
N GLU A 58 5.17 2.36 -12.64
CA GLU A 58 6.46 2.57 -13.29
C GLU A 58 7.55 1.68 -12.71
N GLU A 59 7.49 1.45 -11.41
CA GLU A 59 8.48 0.60 -10.74
C GLU A 59 8.14 -0.90 -10.82
N GLY A 60 7.01 -1.24 -11.42
CA GLY A 60 6.62 -2.64 -11.55
C GLY A 60 6.17 -3.28 -10.25
N LEU A 61 5.73 -2.48 -9.29
CA LEU A 61 5.31 -2.99 -7.98
C LEU A 61 3.83 -3.32 -7.93
N ILE A 62 3.07 -2.75 -8.83
CA ILE A 62 1.67 -3.10 -9.05
C ILE A 62 1.43 -3.19 -10.55
N GLU A 63 0.30 -3.78 -10.93
CA GLU A 63 -0.09 -3.85 -12.33
C GLU A 63 -1.59 -3.60 -12.44
N GLU A 64 -2.02 -3.13 -13.59
CA GLU A 64 -3.44 -2.96 -13.87
C GLU A 64 -4.01 -4.28 -14.31
N VAL A 65 -5.21 -4.59 -13.84
CA VAL A 65 -5.91 -5.80 -14.21
C VAL A 65 -7.35 -5.46 -14.57
N GLU A 66 -7.98 -6.33 -15.33
CA GLU A 66 -9.37 -6.13 -15.67
C GLU A 66 -10.27 -6.48 -14.49
N ALA A 67 -11.37 -5.74 -14.35
CA ALA A 67 -12.35 -6.04 -13.33
C ALA A 67 -12.92 -7.44 -13.57
N ARG A 68 -13.09 -8.19 -12.50
CA ARG A 68 -13.69 -9.52 -12.62
C ARG A 68 -15.18 -9.38 -12.93
N ALA A 69 -15.71 -10.39 -13.63
CA ALA A 69 -17.10 -10.35 -14.04
C ALA A 69 -18.06 -10.16 -12.88
N ASP A 70 -17.77 -10.76 -11.73
CA ASP A 70 -18.63 -10.68 -10.55
C ASP A 70 -18.54 -9.32 -9.85
N GLN A 71 -17.66 -8.45 -10.29
CA GLN A 71 -17.51 -7.11 -9.72
C GLN A 71 -18.11 -6.04 -10.63
N LYS A 72 -18.81 -6.45 -11.65
CA LYS A 72 -19.36 -5.51 -12.62
C LYS A 72 -20.75 -5.07 -12.23
N PHE A 73 -20.92 -3.77 -12.10
CA PHE A 73 -22.21 -3.16 -11.78
C PHE A 73 -22.32 -1.90 -12.63
N GLY A 74 -23.05 -1.98 -13.71
CA GLY A 74 -23.28 -0.84 -14.56
C GLY A 74 -22.01 -0.30 -15.20
N ASP A 75 -21.36 0.61 -14.55
CA ASP A 75 -20.14 1.21 -15.06
C ASP A 75 -18.93 0.44 -14.58
N ASP A 76 -18.41 -0.40 -15.44
CA ASP A 76 -17.30 -1.28 -15.12
C ASP A 76 -15.97 -0.82 -15.62
N ARG A 77 -15.85 0.44 -15.98
CA ARG A 77 -14.61 0.92 -16.59
C ARG A 77 -13.54 1.26 -15.59
N ARG A 78 -13.80 0.99 -14.33
CA ARG A 78 -12.81 1.25 -13.30
C ARG A 78 -11.61 0.37 -13.52
N ARG A 79 -10.44 0.97 -13.38
CA ARG A 79 -9.20 0.23 -13.44
C ARG A 79 -8.96 -0.42 -12.09
N TYR A 80 -8.62 -1.68 -12.14
CA TYR A 80 -8.25 -2.42 -10.95
C TYR A 80 -6.76 -2.59 -10.92
N TYR A 81 -6.22 -2.71 -9.74
CA TYR A 81 -4.77 -2.84 -9.52
C TYR A 81 -4.50 -4.08 -8.70
N ARG A 82 -3.35 -4.66 -8.95
CA ARG A 82 -2.91 -5.89 -8.29
C ARG A 82 -1.46 -5.76 -7.88
N LEU A 83 -1.14 -6.31 -6.71
CA LEU A 83 0.23 -6.37 -6.23
C LEU A 83 1.02 -7.36 -7.07
N THR A 84 2.21 -6.97 -7.54
CA THR A 84 3.10 -7.89 -8.22
C THR A 84 3.96 -8.62 -7.20
N THR A 85 4.69 -9.64 -7.65
CA THR A 85 5.66 -10.32 -6.78
C THR A 85 6.69 -9.34 -6.23
N ALA A 86 7.18 -8.45 -7.10
CA ALA A 86 8.14 -7.42 -6.67
C ALA A 86 7.53 -6.48 -5.64
N GLY A 87 6.26 -6.10 -5.84
CA GLY A 87 5.56 -5.26 -4.88
C GLY A 87 5.39 -5.93 -3.53
N ARG A 88 5.06 -7.22 -3.55
CA ARG A 88 4.93 -7.98 -2.31
C ARG A 88 6.26 -8.07 -1.56
N GLN A 89 7.34 -8.30 -2.30
CA GLN A 89 8.67 -8.37 -1.69
C GLN A 89 9.07 -7.04 -1.05
N LEU A 90 8.80 -5.94 -1.74
CA LEU A 90 9.12 -4.63 -1.21
C LEU A 90 8.29 -4.30 0.02
N ALA A 91 7.00 -4.63 -0.01
CA ALA A 91 6.14 -4.40 1.14
C ALA A 91 6.60 -5.23 2.34
N ARG A 92 7.02 -6.47 2.10
CA ARG A 92 7.54 -7.33 3.16
C ARG A 92 8.81 -6.73 3.78
N ALA A 93 9.72 -6.26 2.94
CA ALA A 93 10.95 -5.65 3.44
C ALA A 93 10.65 -4.43 4.30
N GLU A 94 9.68 -3.63 3.90
CA GLU A 94 9.30 -2.45 4.66
C GLU A 94 8.63 -2.85 5.98
N ALA A 95 7.79 -3.87 5.96
CA ALA A 95 7.16 -4.37 7.18
C ALA A 95 8.23 -4.88 8.16
N ASP A 96 9.23 -5.58 7.65
CA ASP A 96 10.32 -6.07 8.49
C ASP A 96 11.11 -4.92 9.12
N ARG A 97 11.37 -3.87 8.32
CA ARG A 97 12.07 -2.69 8.84
C ARG A 97 11.26 -2.02 9.96
N LEU A 98 9.96 -1.92 9.78
CA LEU A 98 9.09 -1.33 10.80
C LEU A 98 9.04 -2.19 12.06
N ALA A 99 9.02 -3.51 11.88
CA ALA A 99 9.04 -4.43 13.02
C ALA A 99 10.35 -4.28 13.82
N ASP A 100 11.46 -4.10 13.12
CA ASP A 100 12.75 -3.86 13.79
C ASP A 100 12.72 -2.57 14.59
N LEU A 101 12.14 -1.52 14.01
CA LEU A 101 12.01 -0.25 14.72
C LEU A 101 11.13 -0.38 15.95
N LEU A 102 10.07 -1.19 15.87
CA LEU A 102 9.22 -1.43 17.03
C LEU A 102 10.00 -2.11 18.14
N ARG A 103 10.88 -3.05 17.78
CA ARG A 103 11.74 -3.70 18.79
C ARG A 103 12.61 -2.67 19.52
N VAL A 104 13.17 -1.73 18.76
CA VAL A 104 13.98 -0.66 19.35
C VAL A 104 13.13 0.21 20.28
N ALA A 105 11.94 0.60 19.80
CA ALA A 105 11.04 1.44 20.58
C ALA A 105 10.63 0.73 21.88
N ARG A 106 10.39 -0.57 21.79
CA ARG A 106 10.02 -1.37 22.96
C ARG A 106 11.17 -1.42 23.97
N ALA A 107 12.39 -1.62 23.48
CA ALA A 107 13.56 -1.65 24.35
C ALA A 107 13.77 -0.31 25.05
N LYS A 108 13.39 0.78 24.40
CA LYS A 108 13.51 2.13 24.96
C LYS A 108 12.26 2.57 25.71
N LYS A 109 11.30 1.67 25.86
CA LYS A 109 10.06 1.91 26.60
C LYS A 109 9.20 3.04 26.05
N ILE A 110 9.21 3.20 24.74
CA ILE A 110 8.40 4.22 24.07
C ILE A 110 7.10 3.65 23.55
N PHE A 111 7.06 2.35 23.30
CA PHE A 111 5.95 1.69 22.67
C PHE A 111 4.91 1.24 23.69
N ARG A 112 3.70 1.77 23.57
CA ARG A 112 2.61 1.46 24.51
C ARG A 112 2.20 0.01 24.52
N GLY A 113 2.31 -0.65 23.38
CA GLY A 113 1.91 -2.04 23.24
C GLY A 113 2.66 -2.98 24.15
N ASP A 114 3.75 -2.52 24.74
CA ASP A 114 4.52 -3.33 25.68
C ASP A 114 3.76 -3.66 26.95
N TYR A 115 2.69 -2.96 27.19
CA TYR A 115 1.94 -3.14 28.43
C TYR A 115 0.84 -4.20 28.30
N VAL A 116 0.78 -4.82 27.17
CA VAL A 116 -0.23 -5.84 26.90
C VAL A 116 0.26 -7.20 27.31
#